data_8146343e6f6e8f8989d416ff827bed27
#
_entry.id   8146343e6f6e8f8989d416ff827bed27
#
_cell.length_a   1.000
_cell.length_b   1.000
_cell.length_c   1.000
_cell.angle_alpha   90.00
_cell.angle_beta   90.00
_cell.angle_gamma   90.00
#
_symmetry.space_group_name_H-M   'P 1'
#
loop_
_entity.id
_entity.type
_entity.pdbx_description
1 polymer ?
#
loop_
_entity_poly.entity_id
_entity_poly.type
_entity_poly.pdbx_seq_one_letter_code
_entity_poly.pdbx_strand_id
1 'polypeptide(L)'
;MTTAATTRNVTRRERRRTLRRGRRLLVIATVCLLLGITPLLVILAIQGGNARREAAEAASHEAAQAEWMPTEQKRVLERAKAYNRSLASSGQHAIGSITNPQTGTVDFSAKADKEYWNTLKGSQGVMGTIRIPHIGVTLPIRHGSDESALANGAGHLYGTSLPVGGKDTHTVITAHRGVPDKELFTRLDEMRKGDVFYLAAAGRTIAYKVVRTDTVDPQDTSQVRIRKGRDLATLLTCTPYGVNTQRLLVTGERVRMPEDAPRPEDAPRDMKPVWVGLGVGAFVLTVGLIIIPARPTIVGGHLKRRA
;
A
#
# COMPACT_ATOMS: atom_id res chain seq x y z
N MET A 1 72.43 18.14 -4.53
CA MET A 1 71.45 18.03 -5.65
C MET A 1 70.15 18.61 -5.14
N THR A 2 69.86 19.84 -5.52
CA THR A 2 68.69 20.62 -5.02
C THR A 2 67.61 20.58 -6.07
N THR A 3 66.54 19.89 -5.79
CA THR A 3 65.39 19.77 -6.69
C THR A 3 64.54 21.04 -6.59
N ALA A 4 64.63 21.90 -7.59
CA ALA A 4 63.78 23.10 -7.69
C ALA A 4 62.35 22.70 -8.02
N ALA A 5 61.41 22.97 -7.11
CA ALA A 5 59.99 22.82 -7.32
C ALA A 5 59.49 23.93 -8.27
N THR A 6 59.15 23.59 -9.50
CA THR A 6 58.58 24.47 -10.51
C THR A 6 57.15 24.86 -10.14
N THR A 7 56.96 25.99 -9.52
CA THR A 7 55.61 26.60 -9.29
C THR A 7 55.03 27.06 -10.62
N ARG A 8 54.09 26.35 -11.16
CA ARG A 8 53.37 26.70 -12.40
C ARG A 8 52.44 27.91 -12.15
N ASN A 9 52.82 29.05 -12.63
CA ASN A 9 51.95 30.24 -12.59
C ASN A 9 50.76 30.08 -13.51
N VAL A 10 49.57 29.76 -12.91
CA VAL A 10 48.28 29.61 -13.62
C VAL A 10 47.83 30.99 -14.08
N THR A 11 47.68 31.17 -15.39
CA THR A 11 47.24 32.43 -16.00
C THR A 11 45.80 32.78 -15.61
N ARG A 12 45.46 34.12 -15.56
CA ARG A 12 44.09 34.56 -15.27
C ARG A 12 43.04 33.95 -16.24
N ARG A 13 43.42 33.63 -17.47
CA ARG A 13 42.57 32.99 -18.46
C ARG A 13 42.28 31.54 -18.11
N GLU A 14 43.27 30.76 -17.66
CA GLU A 14 43.09 29.38 -17.25
C GLU A 14 42.21 29.29 -16.00
N ARG A 15 42.38 30.15 -15.01
CA ARG A 15 41.55 30.24 -13.83
C ARG A 15 40.08 30.58 -14.17
N ARG A 16 39.83 31.47 -15.12
CA ARG A 16 38.46 31.75 -15.60
C ARG A 16 37.85 30.55 -16.35
N ARG A 17 38.63 29.79 -17.11
CA ARG A 17 38.18 28.59 -17.82
C ARG A 17 37.82 27.47 -16.82
N THR A 18 38.62 27.20 -15.81
CA THR A 18 38.37 26.21 -14.78
C THR A 18 37.12 26.52 -13.95
N LEU A 19 36.93 27.80 -13.55
CA LEU A 19 35.74 28.26 -12.84
C LEU A 19 34.47 28.15 -13.68
N ARG A 20 34.52 28.48 -14.96
CA ARG A 20 33.36 28.29 -15.88
C ARG A 20 33.05 26.82 -16.12
N ARG A 21 34.06 25.96 -16.21
CA ARG A 21 33.89 24.51 -16.36
C ARG A 21 33.28 23.88 -15.08
N GLY A 22 33.78 24.24 -13.92
CA GLY A 22 33.22 23.84 -12.63
C GLY A 22 31.74 24.24 -12.45
N ARG A 23 31.40 25.50 -12.82
CA ARG A 23 30.01 25.99 -12.77
C ARG A 23 29.08 25.22 -13.73
N ARG A 24 29.55 24.91 -14.96
CA ARG A 24 28.77 24.12 -15.91
C ARG A 24 28.55 22.69 -15.40
N LEU A 25 29.55 22.04 -14.82
CA LEU A 25 29.44 20.71 -14.25
C LEU A 25 28.47 20.71 -13.06
N LEU A 26 28.53 21.73 -12.20
CA LEU A 26 27.59 21.88 -11.08
C LEU A 26 26.14 22.02 -11.58
N VAL A 27 25.90 22.86 -12.59
CA VAL A 27 24.58 23.05 -13.18
C VAL A 27 24.07 21.71 -13.78
N ILE A 28 24.90 21.00 -14.53
CA ILE A 28 24.55 19.71 -15.11
C ILE A 28 24.21 18.70 -13.99
N ALA A 29 25.06 18.59 -12.96
CA ALA A 29 24.81 17.71 -11.83
C ALA A 29 23.49 18.03 -11.11
N THR A 30 23.21 19.33 -10.88
CA THR A 30 21.94 19.76 -10.26
C THR A 30 20.73 19.41 -11.14
N VAL A 31 20.83 19.63 -12.46
CA VAL A 31 19.75 19.28 -13.40
C VAL A 31 19.51 17.76 -13.40
N CYS A 32 20.57 16.94 -13.48
CA CYS A 32 20.47 15.50 -13.43
C CYS A 32 19.83 15.02 -12.10
N LEU A 33 20.20 15.65 -10.99
CA LEU A 33 19.62 15.37 -9.68
C LEU A 33 18.12 15.67 -9.66
N LEU A 34 17.73 16.85 -10.11
CA LEU A 34 16.31 17.24 -10.16
C LEU A 34 15.52 16.31 -11.06
N LEU A 35 16.05 15.96 -12.22
CA LEU A 35 15.42 15.01 -13.14
C LEU A 35 15.26 13.60 -12.53
N GLY A 36 16.19 13.17 -11.67
CA GLY A 36 16.11 11.87 -10.99
C GLY A 36 15.16 11.85 -9.79
N ILE A 37 15.14 12.91 -8.98
CA ILE A 37 14.34 12.97 -7.75
C ILE A 37 12.89 13.37 -8.01
N THR A 38 12.64 14.29 -8.96
CA THR A 38 11.29 14.80 -9.21
C THR A 38 10.26 13.70 -9.51
N PRO A 39 10.52 12.72 -10.40
CA PRO A 39 9.57 11.66 -10.68
C PRO A 39 9.22 10.84 -9.42
N LEU A 40 10.21 10.54 -8.58
CA LEU A 40 10.00 9.81 -7.34
C LEU A 40 9.08 10.58 -6.38
N LEU A 41 9.34 11.87 -6.19
CA LEU A 41 8.51 12.74 -5.34
C LEU A 41 7.07 12.84 -5.89
N VAL A 42 6.90 12.92 -7.20
CA VAL A 42 5.58 12.96 -7.85
C VAL A 42 4.82 11.67 -7.57
N ILE A 43 5.44 10.51 -7.73
CA ILE A 43 4.79 9.21 -7.45
C ILE A 43 4.37 9.14 -5.97
N LEU A 44 5.24 9.49 -5.04
CA LEU A 44 4.92 9.50 -3.61
C LEU A 44 3.79 10.47 -3.26
N ALA A 45 3.74 11.64 -3.90
CA ALA A 45 2.66 12.61 -3.71
C ALA A 45 1.31 12.07 -4.24
N ILE A 46 1.32 11.39 -5.39
CA ILE A 46 0.13 10.76 -5.97
C ILE A 46 -0.37 9.63 -5.06
N GLN A 47 0.51 8.71 -4.62
CA GLN A 47 0.15 7.63 -3.69
C GLN A 47 -0.45 8.17 -2.39
N GLY A 48 0.18 9.18 -1.78
CA GLY A 48 -0.34 9.80 -0.57
C GLY A 48 -1.68 10.51 -0.79
N GLY A 49 -1.89 11.12 -1.95
CA GLY A 49 -3.16 11.72 -2.35
C GLY A 49 -4.27 10.68 -2.52
N ASN A 50 -3.98 9.57 -3.19
CA ASN A 50 -4.92 8.47 -3.40
C ASN A 50 -5.29 7.77 -2.09
N ALA A 51 -4.30 7.46 -1.23
CA ALA A 51 -4.54 6.87 0.08
C ALA A 51 -5.47 7.74 0.96
N ARG A 52 -5.30 9.07 0.92
CA ARG A 52 -6.19 10.00 1.63
C ARG A 52 -7.62 9.99 1.08
N ARG A 53 -7.79 9.90 -0.24
CA ARG A 53 -9.12 9.81 -0.88
C ARG A 53 -9.82 8.50 -0.51
N GLU A 54 -9.11 7.38 -0.58
CA GLU A 54 -9.63 6.06 -0.21
C GLU A 54 -10.03 6.02 1.27
N ALA A 55 -9.20 6.56 2.17
CA ALA A 55 -9.52 6.68 3.59
C ALA A 55 -10.71 7.61 3.85
N ALA A 56 -10.84 8.73 3.12
CA ALA A 56 -11.96 9.64 3.23
C ALA A 56 -13.27 8.99 2.73
N GLU A 57 -13.23 8.22 1.64
CA GLU A 57 -14.38 7.45 1.15
C GLU A 57 -14.80 6.39 2.18
N ALA A 58 -13.84 5.65 2.74
CA ALA A 58 -14.11 4.69 3.80
C ALA A 58 -14.77 5.36 5.02
N ALA A 59 -14.22 6.48 5.48
CA ALA A 59 -14.76 7.23 6.62
C ALA A 59 -16.17 7.78 6.33
N SER A 60 -16.43 8.30 5.13
CA SER A 60 -17.75 8.81 4.75
C SER A 60 -18.80 7.69 4.72
N HIS A 61 -18.42 6.50 4.26
CA HIS A 61 -19.30 5.33 4.27
C HIS A 61 -19.63 4.88 5.70
N GLU A 62 -18.65 4.84 6.59
CA GLU A 62 -18.88 4.50 8.00
C GLU A 62 -19.77 5.54 8.69
N ALA A 63 -19.52 6.83 8.45
CA ALA A 63 -20.35 7.91 9.00
C ALA A 63 -21.82 7.80 8.54
N ALA A 64 -22.05 7.54 7.24
CA ALA A 64 -23.39 7.33 6.73
C ALA A 64 -24.09 6.10 7.36
N GLN A 65 -23.35 5.03 7.66
CA GLN A 65 -23.92 3.87 8.34
C GLN A 65 -24.17 4.14 9.85
N ALA A 66 -23.38 5.00 10.48
CA ALA A 66 -23.59 5.39 11.88
C ALA A 66 -24.90 6.18 12.08
N GLU A 67 -25.35 6.90 11.05
CA GLU A 67 -26.63 7.63 11.04
C GLU A 67 -27.86 6.73 10.87
N TRP A 68 -27.68 5.46 10.52
CA TRP A 68 -28.79 4.54 10.36
C TRP A 68 -29.50 4.29 11.69
N MET A 69 -30.82 4.21 11.64
CA MET A 69 -31.59 3.79 12.81
C MET A 69 -31.18 2.38 13.26
N PRO A 70 -31.18 2.10 14.57
CA PRO A 70 -30.81 0.78 15.10
C PRO A 70 -31.61 -0.39 14.47
N THR A 71 -32.85 -0.15 14.11
CA THR A 71 -33.72 -1.10 13.40
C THR A 71 -33.21 -1.41 11.99
N GLU A 72 -32.72 -0.40 11.29
CA GLU A 72 -32.15 -0.55 9.95
C GLU A 72 -30.80 -1.29 10.00
N GLN A 73 -29.91 -0.89 10.88
CA GLN A 73 -28.64 -1.60 11.11
C GLN A 73 -28.88 -3.07 11.40
N LYS A 74 -29.83 -3.37 12.30
CA LYS A 74 -30.19 -4.75 12.64
C LYS A 74 -30.73 -5.51 11.42
N ARG A 75 -31.61 -4.90 10.63
CA ARG A 75 -32.20 -5.49 9.42
C ARG A 75 -31.13 -5.87 8.40
N VAL A 76 -30.22 -4.94 8.09
CA VAL A 76 -29.12 -5.14 7.13
C VAL A 76 -28.15 -6.22 7.64
N LEU A 77 -27.80 -6.16 8.92
CA LEU A 77 -26.93 -7.17 9.54
C LEU A 77 -27.54 -8.58 9.49
N GLU A 78 -28.82 -8.73 9.84
CA GLU A 78 -29.48 -10.06 9.83
C GLU A 78 -29.62 -10.61 8.40
N ARG A 79 -29.83 -9.76 7.40
CA ARG A 79 -29.80 -10.17 6.01
C ARG A 79 -28.42 -10.69 5.59
N ALA A 80 -27.35 -9.98 5.94
CA ALA A 80 -25.99 -10.40 5.65
C ALA A 80 -25.63 -11.72 6.36
N LYS A 81 -26.05 -11.90 7.61
CA LYS A 81 -25.88 -13.17 8.33
C LYS A 81 -26.70 -14.32 7.71
N ALA A 82 -27.92 -14.05 7.23
CA ALA A 82 -28.72 -15.05 6.54
C ALA A 82 -28.05 -15.52 5.26
N TYR A 83 -27.50 -14.59 4.47
CA TYR A 83 -26.66 -14.91 3.30
C TYR A 83 -25.47 -15.81 3.69
N ASN A 84 -24.73 -15.44 4.74
CA ASN A 84 -23.58 -16.23 5.21
C ASN A 84 -23.98 -17.65 5.65
N ARG A 85 -25.12 -17.81 6.33
CA ARG A 85 -25.64 -19.14 6.70
C ARG A 85 -26.01 -19.96 5.46
N SER A 86 -26.68 -19.38 4.48
CA SER A 86 -26.99 -20.03 3.22
C SER A 86 -25.72 -20.47 2.50
N LEU A 87 -24.71 -19.61 2.42
CA LEU A 87 -23.44 -19.92 1.80
C LEU A 87 -22.72 -21.08 2.53
N ALA A 88 -22.70 -21.08 3.86
CA ALA A 88 -22.07 -22.12 4.66
C ALA A 88 -22.77 -23.49 4.47
N SER A 89 -24.09 -23.51 4.32
CA SER A 89 -24.87 -24.73 4.09
C SER A 89 -24.77 -25.24 2.65
N SER A 90 -24.56 -24.38 1.66
CA SER A 90 -24.45 -24.75 0.25
C SER A 90 -23.11 -25.38 -0.15
N GLY A 91 -22.08 -25.28 0.72
CA GLY A 91 -20.76 -25.88 0.46
C GLY A 91 -19.82 -25.03 -0.38
N GLN A 92 -20.10 -23.76 -0.61
CA GLN A 92 -19.24 -22.81 -1.36
C GLN A 92 -18.80 -23.36 -2.74
N HIS A 93 -19.73 -23.58 -3.64
CA HIS A 93 -19.46 -24.18 -4.96
C HIS A 93 -18.60 -23.29 -5.86
N ALA A 94 -18.71 -21.96 -5.74
CA ALA A 94 -17.93 -20.99 -6.51
C ALA A 94 -17.22 -20.01 -5.56
N ILE A 95 -15.90 -19.89 -5.66
CA ILE A 95 -15.10 -18.90 -4.94
C ILE A 95 -14.33 -18.09 -5.97
N GLY A 96 -14.56 -16.77 -5.97
CA GLY A 96 -14.00 -15.84 -6.94
C GLY A 96 -14.77 -15.86 -8.27
N SER A 97 -14.77 -14.73 -8.97
CA SER A 97 -15.13 -14.71 -10.39
C SER A 97 -13.89 -15.17 -11.16
N ILE A 98 -13.66 -16.47 -11.24
CA ILE A 98 -12.53 -17.00 -11.96
C ILE A 98 -12.88 -16.97 -13.45
N THR A 99 -12.24 -16.06 -14.19
CA THR A 99 -12.00 -16.36 -15.60
C THR A 99 -11.11 -17.58 -15.61
N ASN A 100 -11.65 -18.74 -15.97
CA ASN A 100 -10.84 -19.94 -16.08
C ASN A 100 -9.76 -19.65 -17.14
N PRO A 101 -8.46 -19.60 -16.75
CA PRO A 101 -7.39 -19.23 -17.70
C PRO A 101 -7.25 -20.23 -18.84
N GLN A 102 -7.80 -21.47 -18.70
CA GLN A 102 -7.72 -22.52 -19.69
C GLN A 102 -8.90 -22.50 -20.68
N THR A 103 -10.05 -22.04 -20.26
CA THR A 103 -11.27 -22.04 -21.10
C THR A 103 -11.74 -20.64 -21.46
N GLY A 104 -11.20 -19.58 -20.87
CA GLY A 104 -11.64 -18.20 -21.08
C GLY A 104 -13.09 -17.94 -20.58
N THR A 105 -13.72 -18.95 -19.94
CA THR A 105 -15.09 -18.82 -19.45
C THR A 105 -15.11 -17.98 -18.17
N VAL A 106 -15.85 -16.87 -18.21
CA VAL A 106 -16.14 -16.07 -17.03
C VAL A 106 -17.24 -16.80 -16.25
N ASP A 107 -17.01 -17.05 -14.97
CA ASP A 107 -18.07 -17.53 -14.08
C ASP A 107 -19.10 -16.40 -13.89
N PHE A 108 -20.23 -16.52 -14.59
CA PHE A 108 -21.35 -15.58 -14.49
C PHE A 108 -22.16 -15.71 -13.21
N SER A 109 -21.86 -16.70 -12.33
CA SER A 109 -22.62 -16.93 -11.10
C SER A 109 -22.62 -15.70 -10.19
N ALA A 110 -21.48 -14.99 -10.09
CA ALA A 110 -21.37 -13.76 -9.33
C ALA A 110 -22.32 -12.67 -9.84
N LYS A 111 -22.42 -12.46 -11.17
CA LYS A 111 -23.30 -11.43 -11.77
C LYS A 111 -24.77 -11.79 -11.62
N ALA A 112 -25.12 -13.06 -11.58
CA ALA A 112 -26.49 -13.54 -11.42
C ALA A 112 -27.00 -13.49 -9.98
N ASP A 113 -26.10 -13.44 -8.99
CA ASP A 113 -26.45 -13.41 -7.57
C ASP A 113 -26.92 -12.02 -7.12
N LYS A 114 -28.20 -11.75 -7.38
CA LYS A 114 -28.81 -10.47 -6.98
C LYS A 114 -28.84 -10.27 -5.47
N GLU A 115 -28.89 -11.34 -4.68
CA GLU A 115 -28.88 -11.25 -3.23
C GLU A 115 -27.52 -10.74 -2.73
N TYR A 116 -26.43 -11.29 -3.26
CA TYR A 116 -25.07 -10.80 -2.99
C TYR A 116 -24.93 -9.29 -3.28
N TRP A 117 -25.27 -8.86 -4.51
CA TRP A 117 -25.11 -7.48 -4.93
C TRP A 117 -26.00 -6.48 -4.20
N ASN A 118 -27.15 -6.92 -3.65
CA ASN A 118 -28.07 -6.06 -2.90
C ASN A 118 -27.87 -6.11 -1.38
N THR A 119 -27.04 -7.03 -0.88
CA THR A 119 -26.74 -7.12 0.56
C THR A 119 -25.54 -6.26 0.89
N LEU A 120 -25.60 -5.43 1.92
CA LEU A 120 -24.60 -4.42 2.29
C LEU A 120 -24.34 -3.36 1.21
N LYS A 121 -25.26 -3.14 0.31
CA LYS A 121 -25.11 -2.17 -0.77
C LYS A 121 -25.16 -0.74 -0.22
N GLY A 122 -23.99 -0.11 -0.12
CA GLY A 122 -23.85 1.32 0.19
C GLY A 122 -23.75 2.20 -1.05
N SER A 123 -23.48 3.48 -0.85
CA SER A 123 -23.19 4.42 -1.93
C SER A 123 -22.00 3.94 -2.75
N GLN A 124 -22.04 4.14 -4.06
CA GLN A 124 -20.97 3.77 -5.00
C GLN A 124 -20.53 2.29 -4.95
N GLY A 125 -21.39 1.37 -4.46
CA GLY A 125 -21.10 -0.06 -4.37
C GLY A 125 -20.17 -0.46 -3.20
N VAL A 126 -19.92 0.43 -2.26
CA VAL A 126 -19.17 0.12 -1.04
C VAL A 126 -20.05 -0.70 -0.09
N MET A 127 -19.53 -1.87 0.34
CA MET A 127 -20.21 -2.76 1.29
C MET A 127 -19.71 -2.64 2.72
N GLY A 128 -18.52 -2.09 2.89
CA GLY A 128 -17.87 -1.94 4.18
C GLY A 128 -16.50 -1.31 4.03
N THR A 129 -15.72 -1.32 5.10
CA THR A 129 -14.36 -0.78 5.13
C THR A 129 -13.40 -1.74 5.79
N ILE A 130 -12.13 -1.64 5.42
CA ILE A 130 -11.03 -2.36 6.07
C ILE A 130 -10.01 -1.37 6.62
N ARG A 131 -9.50 -1.63 7.83
CA ARG A 131 -8.39 -0.89 8.44
C ARG A 131 -7.32 -1.86 8.91
N ILE A 132 -6.08 -1.61 8.52
CA ILE A 132 -4.91 -2.40 8.89
C ILE A 132 -3.86 -1.47 9.49
N PRO A 133 -3.90 -1.22 10.81
CA PRO A 133 -3.05 -0.23 11.46
C PRO A 133 -1.56 -0.48 11.26
N HIS A 134 -1.12 -1.75 11.32
CA HIS A 134 0.30 -2.11 11.20
C HIS A 134 0.96 -1.57 9.93
N ILE A 135 0.22 -1.50 8.83
CA ILE A 135 0.70 -1.01 7.53
C ILE A 135 0.03 0.29 7.07
N GLY A 136 -0.76 0.95 7.94
CA GLY A 136 -1.38 2.25 7.68
C GLY A 136 -2.46 2.26 6.59
N VAL A 137 -3.11 1.11 6.33
CA VAL A 137 -4.10 0.96 5.28
C VAL A 137 -5.51 1.20 5.80
N THR A 138 -6.28 2.06 5.10
CA THR A 138 -7.73 2.22 5.28
C THR A 138 -8.36 2.30 3.91
N LEU A 139 -9.20 1.31 3.56
CA LEU A 139 -9.80 1.19 2.23
C LEU A 139 -11.29 0.91 2.30
N PRO A 140 -12.11 1.43 1.35
CA PRO A 140 -13.45 0.94 1.11
C PRO A 140 -13.39 -0.49 0.55
N ILE A 141 -14.32 -1.34 0.97
CA ILE A 141 -14.53 -2.68 0.43
C ILE A 141 -15.70 -2.61 -0.53
N ARG A 142 -15.50 -3.09 -1.75
CA ARG A 142 -16.54 -3.15 -2.80
C ARG A 142 -16.97 -4.57 -3.05
N HIS A 143 -18.18 -4.74 -3.62
CA HIS A 143 -18.63 -6.05 -4.09
C HIS A 143 -17.77 -6.54 -5.25
N GLY A 144 -17.40 -7.82 -5.20
CA GLY A 144 -16.60 -8.46 -6.26
C GLY A 144 -15.11 -8.14 -6.16
N SER A 145 -14.36 -8.72 -7.08
CA SER A 145 -12.91 -8.54 -7.23
C SER A 145 -12.51 -8.30 -8.69
N ASP A 146 -13.42 -7.71 -9.45
CA ASP A 146 -13.15 -7.26 -10.81
C ASP A 146 -12.27 -5.99 -10.82
N GLU A 147 -11.78 -5.63 -11.99
CA GLU A 147 -10.90 -4.47 -12.15
C GLU A 147 -11.54 -3.19 -11.62
N SER A 148 -12.85 -3.02 -11.77
CA SER A 148 -13.55 -1.81 -11.32
C SER A 148 -13.58 -1.69 -9.79
N ALA A 149 -13.74 -2.80 -9.09
CA ALA A 149 -13.69 -2.86 -7.62
C ALA A 149 -12.26 -2.62 -7.11
N LEU A 150 -11.28 -3.31 -7.70
CA LEU A 150 -9.88 -3.25 -7.27
C LEU A 150 -9.18 -1.95 -7.65
N ALA A 151 -9.59 -1.29 -8.73
CA ALA A 151 -9.09 0.04 -9.09
C ALA A 151 -9.47 1.12 -8.07
N ASN A 152 -10.51 0.91 -7.25
CA ASN A 152 -11.06 1.91 -6.35
C ASN A 152 -11.06 1.48 -4.87
N GLY A 153 -10.12 0.62 -4.46
CA GLY A 153 -10.00 0.16 -3.08
C GLY A 153 -9.77 -1.34 -2.96
N ALA A 154 -10.43 -1.95 -1.99
CA ALA A 154 -10.42 -3.40 -1.80
C ALA A 154 -11.72 -4.02 -2.35
N GLY A 155 -11.63 -5.24 -2.85
CA GLY A 155 -12.75 -6.04 -3.31
C GLY A 155 -13.09 -7.18 -2.33
N HIS A 156 -14.35 -7.53 -2.21
CA HIS A 156 -14.80 -8.73 -1.53
C HIS A 156 -14.84 -9.89 -2.50
N LEU A 157 -14.12 -10.97 -2.21
CA LEU A 157 -14.06 -12.14 -3.08
C LEU A 157 -15.40 -12.88 -3.06
N TYR A 158 -16.09 -12.90 -4.20
CA TYR A 158 -17.37 -13.60 -4.34
C TYR A 158 -17.29 -15.05 -3.91
N GLY A 159 -18.37 -15.60 -3.34
CA GLY A 159 -18.42 -16.98 -2.83
C GLY A 159 -17.73 -17.15 -1.48
N THR A 160 -17.25 -16.09 -0.86
CA THR A 160 -16.82 -16.05 0.54
C THR A 160 -17.85 -15.32 1.40
N SER A 161 -17.76 -15.45 2.72
CA SER A 161 -18.74 -14.84 3.63
C SER A 161 -18.68 -13.32 3.58
N LEU A 162 -19.82 -12.64 3.60
CA LEU A 162 -19.92 -11.20 3.76
C LEU A 162 -19.22 -10.73 5.06
N PRO A 163 -18.63 -9.52 5.10
CA PRO A 163 -17.72 -9.06 6.16
C PRO A 163 -18.45 -8.61 7.43
N VAL A 164 -19.38 -9.43 7.93
CA VAL A 164 -20.14 -9.17 9.16
C VAL A 164 -19.80 -10.13 10.30
N GLY A 165 -18.89 -11.08 10.05
CA GLY A 165 -18.45 -12.11 10.99
C GLY A 165 -19.54 -13.10 11.37
N GLY A 166 -19.20 -13.98 12.27
CA GLY A 166 -20.07 -15.02 12.80
C GLY A 166 -19.45 -16.40 12.76
N LYS A 167 -20.06 -17.34 13.49
CA LYS A 167 -19.64 -18.75 13.46
C LYS A 167 -19.87 -19.32 12.04
N ASP A 168 -18.95 -20.17 11.61
CA ASP A 168 -18.99 -20.79 10.28
C ASP A 168 -18.91 -19.75 9.15
N THR A 169 -18.04 -18.74 9.32
CA THR A 169 -17.77 -17.71 8.30
C THR A 169 -16.30 -17.61 7.93
N HIS A 170 -16.03 -17.30 6.67
CA HIS A 170 -14.72 -16.94 6.16
C HIS A 170 -14.86 -15.86 5.10
N THR A 171 -14.55 -14.61 5.48
CA THR A 171 -14.55 -13.46 4.59
C THR A 171 -13.20 -13.33 3.91
N VAL A 172 -13.16 -13.02 2.62
CA VAL A 172 -11.91 -12.73 1.90
C VAL A 172 -11.97 -11.37 1.26
N ILE A 173 -11.01 -10.52 1.64
CA ILE A 173 -10.84 -9.17 1.09
C ILE A 173 -9.56 -9.14 0.28
N THR A 174 -9.67 -8.70 -0.97
CA THR A 174 -8.53 -8.64 -1.89
C THR A 174 -8.24 -7.21 -2.33
N ALA A 175 -6.98 -6.89 -2.54
CA ALA A 175 -6.56 -5.63 -3.15
C ALA A 175 -5.27 -5.83 -3.94
N HIS A 176 -4.99 -4.92 -4.86
CA HIS A 176 -3.77 -4.95 -5.66
C HIS A 176 -2.50 -4.77 -4.83
N ARG A 177 -1.40 -5.23 -5.38
CA ARG A 177 -0.03 -5.03 -4.90
C ARG A 177 0.85 -4.51 -6.02
N GLY A 178 1.66 -3.48 -5.72
CA GLY A 178 2.64 -2.96 -6.68
C GLY A 178 2.04 -2.08 -7.78
N VAL A 179 0.89 -1.46 -7.54
CA VAL A 179 0.33 -0.45 -8.42
C VAL A 179 1.09 0.87 -8.20
N PRO A 180 1.62 1.51 -9.26
CA PRO A 180 2.53 2.64 -9.11
C PRO A 180 1.94 3.85 -8.36
N ASP A 181 0.64 4.10 -8.52
CA ASP A 181 -0.05 5.27 -7.98
C ASP A 181 -0.84 5.00 -6.69
N LYS A 182 -0.86 3.73 -6.21
CA LYS A 182 -1.64 3.30 -5.03
C LYS A 182 -0.85 2.33 -4.15
N GLU A 183 -1.00 2.48 -2.85
CA GLU A 183 -0.36 1.59 -1.88
C GLU A 183 -1.16 0.29 -1.69
N LEU A 184 -2.46 0.38 -1.48
CA LEU A 184 -3.39 -0.75 -1.31
C LEU A 184 -2.81 -1.84 -0.38
N PHE A 185 -2.65 -3.09 -0.88
CA PHE A 185 -2.04 -4.19 -0.13
C PHE A 185 -0.55 -4.40 -0.46
N THR A 186 0.16 -3.37 -0.93
CA THR A 186 1.58 -3.45 -1.30
C THR A 186 2.45 -3.93 -0.13
N ARG A 187 2.12 -3.53 1.09
CA ARG A 187 2.86 -3.88 2.32
C ARG A 187 2.24 -5.04 3.11
N LEU A 188 1.32 -5.82 2.52
CA LEU A 188 0.64 -6.91 3.22
C LEU A 188 1.60 -7.99 3.71
N ASP A 189 2.76 -8.15 3.08
CA ASP A 189 3.84 -9.07 3.49
C ASP A 189 4.57 -8.64 4.78
N GLU A 190 4.34 -7.42 5.27
CA GLU A 190 4.87 -6.97 6.56
C GLU A 190 4.03 -7.46 7.74
N MET A 191 2.78 -7.93 7.48
CA MET A 191 1.87 -8.43 8.50
C MET A 191 2.39 -9.71 9.16
N ARG A 192 2.28 -9.76 10.47
CA ARG A 192 2.79 -10.86 11.31
C ARG A 192 1.68 -11.47 12.15
N LYS A 193 1.91 -12.72 12.58
CA LYS A 193 1.03 -13.37 13.57
C LYS A 193 0.94 -12.50 14.84
N GLY A 194 -0.30 -12.20 15.24
CA GLY A 194 -0.59 -11.33 16.38
C GLY A 194 -1.08 -9.94 15.98
N ASP A 195 -0.78 -9.44 14.77
CA ASP A 195 -1.30 -8.17 14.29
C ASP A 195 -2.82 -8.19 14.18
N VAL A 196 -3.43 -7.01 14.32
CA VAL A 196 -4.88 -6.88 14.28
C VAL A 196 -5.29 -6.03 13.08
N PHE A 197 -6.36 -6.44 12.42
CA PHE A 197 -7.05 -5.63 11.41
C PHE A 197 -8.56 -5.62 11.68
N TYR A 198 -9.22 -4.63 11.11
CA TYR A 198 -10.62 -4.35 11.38
C TYR A 198 -11.44 -4.36 10.10
N LEU A 199 -12.63 -4.94 10.18
CA LEU A 199 -13.66 -4.83 9.14
C LEU A 199 -14.86 -4.10 9.72
N ALA A 200 -15.36 -3.07 9.02
CA ALA A 200 -16.56 -2.38 9.42
C ALA A 200 -17.63 -2.54 8.32
N ALA A 201 -18.81 -3.01 8.71
CA ALA A 201 -19.97 -3.17 7.83
C ALA A 201 -21.25 -3.14 8.65
N ALA A 202 -22.35 -2.66 8.06
CA ALA A 202 -23.66 -2.56 8.70
C ALA A 202 -23.62 -1.81 10.06
N GLY A 203 -22.82 -0.73 10.16
CA GLY A 203 -22.66 0.07 11.36
C GLY A 203 -21.90 -0.61 12.50
N ARG A 204 -21.19 -1.71 12.24
CA ARG A 204 -20.41 -2.46 13.24
C ARG A 204 -18.99 -2.67 12.79
N THR A 205 -18.05 -2.43 13.69
CA THR A 205 -16.64 -2.78 13.49
C THR A 205 -16.30 -4.06 14.21
N ILE A 206 -15.57 -4.93 13.54
CA ILE A 206 -15.14 -6.23 14.05
C ILE A 206 -13.64 -6.40 13.88
N ALA A 207 -12.99 -7.01 14.87
CA ALA A 207 -11.55 -7.18 14.94
C ALA A 207 -11.13 -8.62 14.64
N TYR A 208 -10.08 -8.78 13.84
CA TYR A 208 -9.45 -10.06 13.53
C TYR A 208 -7.96 -9.99 13.88
N LYS A 209 -7.46 -11.02 14.56
CA LYS A 209 -6.04 -11.17 14.90
C LYS A 209 -5.40 -12.16 13.96
N VAL A 210 -4.31 -11.78 13.31
CA VAL A 210 -3.57 -12.64 12.38
C VAL A 210 -3.08 -13.90 13.08
N VAL A 211 -3.44 -15.05 12.55
CA VAL A 211 -3.07 -16.38 13.07
C VAL A 211 -2.12 -17.12 12.14
N ARG A 212 -2.12 -16.80 10.83
CA ARG A 212 -1.23 -17.41 9.84
C ARG A 212 -1.06 -16.54 8.61
N THR A 213 0.04 -16.78 7.90
CA THR A 213 0.34 -16.21 6.58
C THR A 213 0.77 -17.34 5.67
N ASP A 214 0.14 -17.44 4.49
CA ASP A 214 0.40 -18.50 3.51
C ASP A 214 0.66 -17.90 2.14
N THR A 215 1.42 -18.61 1.31
CA THR A 215 1.57 -18.31 -0.11
C THR A 215 1.06 -19.52 -0.88
N VAL A 216 0.12 -19.28 -1.81
CA VAL A 216 -0.56 -20.34 -2.55
C VAL A 216 -0.61 -20.03 -4.04
N ASP A 217 -0.89 -21.03 -4.85
CA ASP A 217 -1.17 -20.85 -6.27
C ASP A 217 -2.47 -20.08 -6.49
N PRO A 218 -2.60 -19.30 -7.57
CA PRO A 218 -3.77 -18.47 -7.83
C PRO A 218 -5.10 -19.24 -7.88
N GLN A 219 -5.06 -20.51 -8.21
CA GLN A 219 -6.24 -21.39 -8.33
C GLN A 219 -6.53 -22.17 -7.05
N ASP A 220 -5.62 -22.17 -6.07
CA ASP A 220 -5.84 -22.85 -4.79
C ASP A 220 -6.73 -22.05 -3.86
N THR A 221 -8.00 -22.41 -3.83
CA THR A 221 -9.01 -21.81 -2.93
C THR A 221 -9.18 -22.57 -1.62
N SER A 222 -8.41 -23.65 -1.37
CA SER A 222 -8.56 -24.52 -0.20
C SER A 222 -8.42 -23.77 1.13
N GLN A 223 -7.54 -22.78 1.16
CA GLN A 223 -7.22 -22.00 2.36
C GLN A 223 -8.26 -20.91 2.69
N VAL A 224 -9.13 -20.57 1.74
CA VAL A 224 -10.15 -19.51 1.90
C VAL A 224 -11.57 -20.06 2.08
N ARG A 225 -11.71 -21.38 2.21
CA ARG A 225 -13.00 -22.04 2.49
C ARG A 225 -13.45 -21.82 3.93
N ILE A 226 -14.77 -21.80 4.13
CA ILE A 226 -15.40 -21.78 5.46
C ILE A 226 -14.93 -23.00 6.26
N ARG A 227 -14.53 -22.76 7.50
CA ARG A 227 -14.15 -23.80 8.46
C ARG A 227 -15.19 -23.84 9.58
N LYS A 228 -15.80 -25.01 9.79
CA LYS A 228 -16.83 -25.20 10.81
C LYS A 228 -16.35 -24.73 12.19
N GLY A 229 -17.16 -23.97 12.87
CA GLY A 229 -16.89 -23.45 14.21
C GLY A 229 -16.02 -22.19 14.23
N ARG A 230 -15.46 -21.75 13.10
CA ARG A 230 -14.52 -20.61 13.05
C ARG A 230 -15.21 -19.35 12.50
N ASP A 231 -14.67 -18.19 12.88
CA ASP A 231 -14.97 -16.87 12.30
C ASP A 231 -13.64 -16.31 11.79
N LEU A 232 -13.43 -16.42 10.48
CA LEU A 232 -12.17 -16.09 9.82
C LEU A 232 -12.33 -14.94 8.83
N ALA A 233 -11.27 -14.18 8.69
CA ALA A 233 -11.10 -13.21 7.61
C ALA A 233 -9.70 -13.33 7.01
N THR A 234 -9.60 -13.38 5.68
CA THR A 234 -8.33 -13.44 4.96
C THR A 234 -8.15 -12.20 4.08
N LEU A 235 -6.98 -11.59 4.17
CA LEU A 235 -6.52 -10.55 3.27
C LEU A 235 -5.70 -11.21 2.18
N LEU A 236 -6.04 -10.91 0.91
CA LEU A 236 -5.45 -11.57 -0.26
C LEU A 236 -4.80 -10.54 -1.18
N THR A 237 -3.59 -10.81 -1.63
CA THR A 237 -2.94 -10.02 -2.68
C THR A 237 -2.02 -10.89 -3.55
N CYS A 238 -1.54 -10.31 -4.65
CA CYS A 238 -0.56 -10.97 -5.51
C CYS A 238 0.85 -10.98 -4.90
N THR A 239 1.64 -12.01 -5.20
CA THR A 239 3.03 -12.15 -4.76
C THR A 239 3.82 -13.02 -5.76
N PRO A 240 5.18 -12.94 -5.87
CA PRO A 240 6.04 -11.88 -5.36
C PRO A 240 5.75 -10.51 -6.00
N TYR A 241 6.22 -9.43 -5.36
CA TYR A 241 6.05 -8.06 -5.87
C TYR A 241 6.55 -7.93 -7.32
N GLY A 242 5.69 -7.39 -8.19
CA GLY A 242 6.00 -7.18 -9.61
C GLY A 242 5.99 -8.45 -10.49
N VAL A 243 5.97 -9.66 -9.89
CA VAL A 243 5.92 -10.96 -10.62
C VAL A 243 4.50 -11.54 -10.60
N ASN A 244 3.80 -11.49 -9.45
CA ASN A 244 2.37 -11.77 -9.28
C ASN A 244 1.93 -13.20 -9.64
N THR A 245 2.84 -14.18 -9.63
CA THR A 245 2.56 -15.59 -9.98
C THR A 245 1.81 -16.36 -8.91
N GLN A 246 1.84 -15.87 -7.67
CA GLN A 246 1.22 -16.52 -6.51
C GLN A 246 0.27 -15.55 -5.78
N ARG A 247 -0.39 -16.06 -4.74
CA ARG A 247 -1.25 -15.26 -3.84
C ARG A 247 -0.72 -15.33 -2.42
N LEU A 248 -0.57 -14.16 -1.81
CA LEU A 248 -0.27 -14.02 -0.39
C LEU A 248 -1.60 -13.93 0.37
N LEU A 249 -1.76 -14.79 1.36
CA LEU A 249 -2.92 -14.86 2.24
C LEU A 249 -2.50 -14.53 3.67
N VAL A 250 -3.10 -13.50 4.26
CA VAL A 250 -2.95 -13.16 5.68
C VAL A 250 -4.28 -13.44 6.36
N THR A 251 -4.35 -14.53 7.10
CA THR A 251 -5.60 -15.00 7.72
C THR A 251 -5.65 -14.60 9.19
N GLY A 252 -6.71 -13.90 9.56
CA GLY A 252 -7.07 -13.56 10.94
C GLY A 252 -8.26 -14.36 11.45
N GLU A 253 -8.29 -14.56 12.76
CA GLU A 253 -9.43 -15.11 13.48
C GLU A 253 -10.06 -14.02 14.34
N ARG A 254 -11.38 -14.08 14.47
CA ARG A 254 -12.18 -13.14 15.25
C ARG A 254 -11.67 -13.03 16.68
N VAL A 255 -11.49 -11.79 17.16
CA VAL A 255 -11.18 -11.47 18.55
C VAL A 255 -12.19 -10.45 19.11
N ARG A 256 -12.24 -10.31 20.43
CA ARG A 256 -12.92 -9.18 21.05
C ARG A 256 -12.24 -7.88 20.61
N MET A 257 -12.99 -6.79 20.50
CA MET A 257 -12.41 -5.49 20.20
C MET A 257 -11.33 -5.19 21.26
N PRO A 258 -10.07 -4.98 20.87
CA PRO A 258 -9.03 -4.58 21.82
C PRO A 258 -9.39 -3.24 22.46
N GLU A 259 -9.11 -3.07 23.76
CA GLU A 259 -9.34 -1.81 24.46
C GLU A 259 -8.43 -0.70 23.90
N ASP A 260 -7.19 -1.05 23.59
CA ASP A 260 -6.19 -0.18 22.96
C ASP A 260 -6.04 -0.49 21.48
N ALA A 261 -7.15 -0.44 20.72
CA ALA A 261 -7.09 -0.69 19.27
C ALA A 261 -6.23 0.38 18.59
N PRO A 262 -5.08 0.01 17.99
CA PRO A 262 -4.23 0.99 17.31
C PRO A 262 -5.02 1.64 16.18
N ARG A 263 -5.00 2.96 16.13
CA ARG A 263 -5.65 3.71 15.05
C ARG A 263 -4.78 3.68 13.79
N PRO A 264 -5.35 3.76 12.59
CA PRO A 264 -4.57 3.85 11.36
C PRO A 264 -3.59 5.02 11.34
N GLU A 265 -3.92 6.13 12.04
CA GLU A 265 -3.06 7.30 12.19
C GLU A 265 -1.79 7.02 13.00
N ASP A 266 -1.86 6.02 13.90
CA ASP A 266 -0.73 5.60 14.75
C ASP A 266 0.18 4.59 14.05
N ALA A 267 -0.15 4.20 12.81
CA ALA A 267 0.66 3.26 12.04
C ALA A 267 2.05 3.81 11.75
N PRO A 268 3.09 2.98 11.82
CA PRO A 268 4.43 3.38 11.43
C PRO A 268 4.43 3.88 10.00
N ARG A 269 4.87 5.11 9.78
CA ARG A 269 5.05 5.63 8.42
C ARG A 269 6.14 4.83 7.73
N ASP A 270 5.90 4.45 6.47
CA ASP A 270 6.96 3.86 5.66
C ASP A 270 8.06 4.90 5.42
N MET A 271 9.19 4.72 6.13
CA MET A 271 10.36 5.59 6.02
C MET A 271 11.31 5.15 4.91
N LYS A 272 11.06 4.01 4.23
CA LYS A 272 11.93 3.52 3.14
C LYS A 272 12.14 4.56 2.04
N PRO A 273 11.09 5.26 1.53
CA PRO A 273 11.27 6.31 0.52
C PRO A 273 12.10 7.50 1.02
N VAL A 274 11.97 7.84 2.31
CA VAL A 274 12.74 8.93 2.93
C VAL A 274 14.22 8.55 3.01
N TRP A 275 14.53 7.34 3.44
CA TRP A 275 15.91 6.84 3.51
C TRP A 275 16.56 6.74 2.13
N VAL A 276 15.82 6.28 1.11
CA VAL A 276 16.29 6.27 -0.28
C VAL A 276 16.55 7.70 -0.76
N GLY A 277 15.63 8.64 -0.51
CA GLY A 277 15.81 10.05 -0.86
C GLY A 277 17.02 10.69 -0.17
N LEU A 278 17.22 10.42 1.12
CA LEU A 278 18.40 10.90 1.86
C LEU A 278 19.69 10.28 1.32
N GLY A 279 19.70 8.98 1.00
CA GLY A 279 20.86 8.29 0.42
C GLY A 279 21.24 8.87 -0.94
N VAL A 280 20.29 9.09 -1.83
CA VAL A 280 20.51 9.74 -3.13
C VAL A 280 21.00 11.17 -2.95
N GLY A 281 20.39 11.96 -2.05
CA GLY A 281 20.82 13.32 -1.74
C GLY A 281 22.26 13.38 -1.22
N ALA A 282 22.62 12.50 -0.28
CA ALA A 282 23.98 12.41 0.26
C ALA A 282 24.99 12.00 -0.83
N PHE A 283 24.65 11.04 -1.68
CA PHE A 283 25.49 10.62 -2.80
C PHE A 283 25.80 11.79 -3.75
N VAL A 284 24.78 12.55 -4.13
CA VAL A 284 24.94 13.70 -5.04
C VAL A 284 25.73 14.81 -4.39
N LEU A 285 25.52 15.10 -3.10
CA LEU A 285 26.34 16.08 -2.36
C LEU A 285 27.80 15.64 -2.34
N THR A 286 28.09 14.37 -2.10
CA THR A 286 29.45 13.82 -2.07
C THR A 286 30.12 13.96 -3.45
N VAL A 287 29.43 13.58 -4.51
CA VAL A 287 29.90 13.72 -5.89
C VAL A 287 30.12 15.20 -6.23
N GLY A 288 29.20 16.09 -5.84
CA GLY A 288 29.32 17.52 -6.02
C GLY A 288 30.56 18.12 -5.32
N LEU A 289 30.84 17.69 -4.08
CA LEU A 289 32.01 18.12 -3.33
C LEU A 289 33.34 17.63 -3.95
N ILE A 290 33.36 16.43 -4.51
CA ILE A 290 34.54 15.85 -5.20
C ILE A 290 34.83 16.63 -6.51
N ILE A 291 33.77 17.05 -7.23
CA ILE A 291 33.89 17.74 -8.53
C ILE A 291 34.23 19.22 -8.34
N ILE A 292 33.95 19.84 -7.19
CA ILE A 292 34.30 21.24 -6.91
C ILE A 292 35.79 21.30 -6.57
N PRO A 293 36.66 21.87 -7.44
CA PRO A 293 38.08 21.95 -7.13
C PRO A 293 38.29 22.84 -5.90
N ALA A 294 39.01 22.30 -4.91
CA ALA A 294 39.41 23.03 -3.71
C ALA A 294 40.08 24.36 -4.13
N ARG A 295 39.62 25.47 -3.57
CA ARG A 295 40.25 26.78 -3.82
C ARG A 295 41.69 26.71 -3.36
N PRO A 296 42.69 27.01 -4.23
CA PRO A 296 44.06 27.07 -3.74
C PRO A 296 44.13 28.23 -2.74
N THR A 297 44.47 27.90 -1.51
CA THR A 297 44.80 28.87 -0.47
C THR A 297 46.02 29.68 -0.92
N ILE A 298 45.85 30.96 -1.23
CA ILE A 298 46.95 31.88 -1.52
C ILE A 298 47.57 32.19 -0.16
N VAL A 299 48.67 31.52 0.17
CA VAL A 299 49.55 31.92 1.28
C VAL A 299 50.21 33.25 0.82
N GLY A 300 49.75 34.33 1.40
CA GLY A 300 50.34 35.66 1.18
C GLY A 300 51.73 35.70 1.81
N GLY A 301 52.77 35.60 0.98
CA GLY A 301 54.14 35.87 1.41
C GLY A 301 54.31 37.37 1.66
N HIS A 302 54.48 37.77 2.91
CA HIS A 302 54.92 39.10 3.28
C HIS A 302 56.36 39.31 2.78
N LEU A 303 56.52 40.08 1.71
CA LEU A 303 57.82 40.61 1.35
C LEU A 303 58.20 41.71 2.36
N LYS A 304 59.09 41.39 3.28
CA LYS A 304 59.82 42.41 4.06
C LYS A 304 60.66 43.25 3.09
N ARG A 305 60.30 44.49 2.86
CA ARG A 305 61.21 45.53 2.33
C ARG A 305 62.23 45.82 3.42
N ARG A 306 63.51 45.55 3.16
CA ARG A 306 64.63 46.11 3.86
C ARG A 306 64.99 47.45 3.16
N ALA A 307 65.12 48.53 3.96
CA ALA A 307 65.71 49.80 3.62
C ALA A 307 67.23 49.65 3.49
#